data_a001afacc9d07222f8a45ff5e6ddb118
#
_entry.id   a001afacc9d07222f8a45ff5e6ddb118
#
_cell.length_a   1.000
_cell.length_b   1.000
_cell.length_c   1.000
_cell.angle_alpha   90.00
_cell.angle_beta   90.00
_cell.angle_gamma   90.00
#
_symmetry.space_group_name_H-M   'P 1'
#
loop_
_entity.id
_entity.type
_entity.pdbx_description
1 polymer ?
#
loop_
_entity_poly.entity_id
_entity_poly.type
_entity_poly.pdbx_seq_one_letter_code
_entity_poly.pdbx_strand_id
1 'polypeptide(L)'
;MKPLRHSSLALYLGLALTLAASIVPRLAAQDAPPVVGEWSGTLNPGGQPKKHVVVHISAEQDGSLRGTIDYPDQDVSGVQITTITYRKSALHFESTPALCAYDGTLDKDNSRLTGVWKQGGTTLDLILRRTQ
;
A
#
# COMPACT_ATOMS: atom_id res chain seq x y z
N MET A 1 -22.38 63.01 -60.88
CA MET A 1 -22.25 61.59 -60.54
C MET A 1 -21.44 61.45 -59.27
N LYS A 2 -22.08 60.96 -58.21
CA LYS A 2 -21.41 60.78 -56.95
C LYS A 2 -20.85 59.37 -56.91
N PRO A 3 -19.56 59.18 -56.59
CA PRO A 3 -19.02 57.80 -56.46
C PRO A 3 -19.61 57.17 -55.23
N LEU A 4 -20.17 55.98 -55.42
CA LEU A 4 -20.61 55.08 -54.32
C LEU A 4 -19.39 54.62 -53.50
N ARG A 5 -19.33 55.14 -52.31
CA ARG A 5 -18.35 54.59 -51.36
C ARG A 5 -18.87 53.26 -50.83
N HIS A 6 -18.23 52.24 -51.29
CA HIS A 6 -18.41 50.91 -50.62
C HIS A 6 -17.64 50.92 -49.31
N SER A 7 -18.35 51.04 -48.22
CA SER A 7 -17.79 50.77 -46.90
C SER A 7 -17.64 49.29 -46.77
N SER A 8 -16.46 48.83 -46.98
CA SER A 8 -16.14 47.43 -46.62
C SER A 8 -16.14 47.32 -45.11
N LEU A 9 -17.26 46.85 -44.58
CA LEU A 9 -17.29 46.40 -43.21
C LEU A 9 -16.51 45.10 -43.17
N ALA A 10 -15.24 45.18 -42.80
CA ALA A 10 -14.48 44.00 -42.48
C ALA A 10 -14.99 43.43 -41.15
N LEU A 11 -15.81 42.40 -41.26
CA LEU A 11 -16.25 41.63 -40.10
C LEU A 11 -15.06 40.82 -39.66
N TYR A 12 -14.31 41.32 -38.69
CA TYR A 12 -13.33 40.51 -38.00
C TYR A 12 -14.09 39.55 -37.07
N LEU A 13 -14.32 38.38 -37.59
CA LEU A 13 -14.77 37.27 -36.76
C LEU A 13 -13.58 36.85 -35.90
N GLY A 14 -13.45 37.45 -34.74
CA GLY A 14 -12.52 37.05 -33.73
C GLY A 14 -12.91 35.66 -33.25
N LEU A 15 -12.24 34.63 -33.78
CA LEU A 15 -12.30 33.28 -33.25
C LEU A 15 -11.57 33.32 -31.91
N ALA A 16 -12.32 33.64 -30.85
CA ALA A 16 -11.82 33.43 -29.48
C ALA A 16 -11.74 31.93 -29.25
N LEU A 17 -10.55 31.39 -29.50
CA LEU A 17 -10.22 30.05 -29.09
C LEU A 17 -10.14 30.04 -27.56
N THR A 18 -11.26 29.85 -26.91
CA THR A 18 -11.28 29.57 -25.47
C THR A 18 -10.64 28.20 -25.28
N LEU A 19 -9.37 28.21 -24.94
CA LEU A 19 -8.68 27.04 -24.41
C LEU A 19 -9.36 26.71 -23.09
N ALA A 20 -10.39 25.88 -23.13
CA ALA A 20 -10.92 25.27 -21.93
C ALA A 20 -9.81 24.39 -21.36
N ALA A 21 -9.04 24.95 -20.43
CA ALA A 21 -8.15 24.16 -19.62
C ALA A 21 -9.03 23.18 -18.85
N SER A 22 -9.12 21.97 -19.35
CA SER A 22 -9.72 20.87 -18.62
C SER A 22 -8.86 20.64 -17.39
N ILE A 23 -9.27 21.23 -16.28
CA ILE A 23 -8.74 20.90 -14.98
C ILE A 23 -9.23 19.49 -14.70
N VAL A 24 -8.46 18.51 -15.13
CA VAL A 24 -8.63 17.12 -14.68
C VAL A 24 -8.24 17.16 -13.21
N PRO A 25 -9.18 16.94 -12.27
CA PRO A 25 -8.78 16.79 -10.89
C PRO A 25 -7.85 15.60 -10.85
N ARG A 26 -6.56 15.85 -10.63
CA ARG A 26 -5.67 14.78 -10.22
C ARG A 26 -6.23 14.29 -8.90
N LEU A 27 -6.84 13.09 -8.90
CA LEU A 27 -7.01 12.36 -7.68
C LEU A 27 -5.62 12.30 -7.06
N ALA A 28 -5.44 13.01 -5.93
CA ALA A 28 -4.24 12.86 -5.16
C ALA A 28 -4.09 11.36 -4.90
N ALA A 29 -3.03 10.76 -5.46
CA ALA A 29 -2.69 9.39 -5.12
C ALA A 29 -2.58 9.39 -3.60
N GLN A 30 -3.50 8.70 -2.91
CA GLN A 30 -3.40 8.54 -1.47
C GLN A 30 -2.09 7.83 -1.23
N ASP A 31 -1.21 8.46 -0.45
CA ASP A 31 0.04 7.83 -0.06
C ASP A 31 -0.27 6.47 0.56
N ALA A 32 0.39 5.43 0.08
CA ALA A 32 0.22 4.10 0.62
C ALA A 32 0.52 4.11 2.12
N PRO A 33 -0.25 3.36 2.95
CA PRO A 33 0.07 3.23 4.36
C PRO A 33 1.54 2.80 4.56
N PRO A 34 2.21 3.30 5.59
CA PRO A 34 3.64 3.05 5.77
C PRO A 34 4.01 1.58 6.00
N VAL A 35 3.04 0.72 6.25
CA VAL A 35 3.26 -0.74 6.38
C VAL A 35 3.33 -1.46 5.02
N VAL A 36 2.99 -0.80 3.93
CA VAL A 36 3.11 -1.39 2.58
C VAL A 36 4.58 -1.64 2.28
N GLY A 37 4.88 -2.85 1.81
CA GLY A 37 6.23 -3.28 1.49
C GLY A 37 6.50 -4.71 1.90
N GLU A 38 7.78 -5.06 1.90
CA GLU A 38 8.24 -6.39 2.28
C GLU A 38 8.92 -6.33 3.64
N TRP A 39 8.60 -7.30 4.48
CA TRP A 39 9.07 -7.41 5.85
C TRP A 39 9.61 -8.79 6.11
N SER A 40 10.74 -8.90 6.80
CA SER A 40 11.29 -10.19 7.17
C SER A 40 11.61 -10.27 8.65
N GLY A 41 11.47 -11.46 9.20
CA GLY A 41 11.78 -11.74 10.59
C GLY A 41 12.06 -13.22 10.82
N THR A 42 12.46 -13.52 12.04
CA THR A 42 12.80 -14.88 12.44
C THR A 42 12.03 -15.25 13.69
N LEU A 43 11.21 -16.27 13.57
CA LEU A 43 10.55 -16.91 14.71
C LEU A 43 11.55 -17.82 15.40
N ASN A 44 11.64 -17.70 16.72
CA ASN A 44 12.56 -18.50 17.53
C ASN A 44 11.78 -19.27 18.59
N PRO A 45 11.11 -20.38 18.21
CA PRO A 45 10.42 -21.23 19.16
C PRO A 45 11.46 -22.02 19.95
N GLY A 46 11.61 -21.76 21.23
CA GLY A 46 12.59 -22.45 22.07
C GLY A 46 12.58 -23.99 21.88
N GLY A 47 13.76 -24.60 21.72
CA GLY A 47 13.89 -26.03 21.54
C GLY A 47 13.56 -26.57 20.14
N GLN A 48 13.27 -25.69 19.16
CA GLN A 48 13.00 -26.03 17.76
C GLN A 48 13.83 -25.17 16.81
N PRO A 49 14.01 -25.61 15.56
CA PRO A 49 14.70 -24.78 14.57
C PRO A 49 14.03 -23.43 14.38
N LYS A 50 14.84 -22.40 14.20
CA LYS A 50 14.36 -21.05 13.83
C LYS A 50 13.64 -21.10 12.48
N LYS A 51 12.58 -20.32 12.36
CA LYS A 51 11.80 -20.20 11.12
C LYS A 51 11.85 -18.77 10.62
N HIS A 52 12.29 -18.58 9.39
CA HIS A 52 12.20 -17.28 8.72
C HIS A 52 10.80 -17.08 8.17
N VAL A 53 10.32 -15.85 8.28
CA VAL A 53 9.06 -15.43 7.68
C VAL A 53 9.29 -14.16 6.87
N VAL A 54 8.63 -14.07 5.74
CA VAL A 54 8.59 -12.86 4.90
C VAL A 54 7.14 -12.49 4.71
N VAL A 55 6.81 -11.27 5.03
CA VAL A 55 5.45 -10.74 4.91
C VAL A 55 5.43 -9.67 3.82
N HIS A 56 4.57 -9.85 2.83
CA HIS A 56 4.36 -8.87 1.76
C HIS A 56 3.04 -8.18 2.00
N ILE A 57 3.06 -6.86 2.09
CA ILE A 57 1.86 -6.04 2.28
C ILE A 57 1.72 -5.08 1.11
N SER A 58 0.56 -5.06 0.49
CA SER A 58 0.21 -4.17 -0.59
C SER A 58 -1.11 -3.43 -0.29
N ALA A 59 -1.31 -2.30 -0.95
CA ALA A 59 -2.55 -1.55 -0.86
C ALA A 59 -3.36 -1.72 -2.15
N GLU A 60 -4.66 -1.95 -2.00
CA GLU A 60 -5.60 -1.94 -3.10
C GLU A 60 -6.00 -0.51 -3.48
N GLN A 61 -6.66 -0.34 -4.63
CA GLN A 61 -7.12 0.97 -5.09
C GLN A 61 -8.13 1.63 -4.16
N ASP A 62 -8.91 0.82 -3.42
CA ASP A 62 -9.88 1.29 -2.43
C ASP A 62 -9.26 1.64 -1.07
N GLY A 63 -7.94 1.50 -0.92
CA GLY A 63 -7.20 1.76 0.31
C GLY A 63 -7.15 0.58 1.27
N SER A 64 -7.80 -0.53 0.99
CA SER A 64 -7.67 -1.75 1.78
C SER A 64 -6.29 -2.38 1.62
N LEU A 65 -5.86 -3.14 2.62
CA LEU A 65 -4.58 -3.84 2.60
C LEU A 65 -4.76 -5.30 2.21
N ARG A 66 -3.77 -5.81 1.47
CA ARG A 66 -3.60 -7.21 1.15
C ARG A 66 -2.23 -7.69 1.58
N GLY A 67 -2.11 -8.96 1.85
CA GLY A 67 -0.82 -9.52 2.19
C GLY A 67 -0.71 -11.00 1.98
N THR A 68 0.55 -11.43 1.92
CA THR A 68 0.94 -12.84 1.86
C THR A 68 2.10 -13.09 2.80
N ILE A 69 2.28 -14.35 3.18
CA ILE A 69 3.38 -14.81 4.01
C ILE A 69 4.15 -15.89 3.27
N ASP A 70 5.47 -15.76 3.27
CA ASP A 70 6.36 -16.81 2.80
C ASP A 70 7.10 -17.43 3.98
N TYR A 71 7.35 -18.72 3.88
CA TYR A 71 8.18 -19.49 4.81
C TYR A 71 9.34 -20.09 4.01
N PRO A 72 10.45 -19.35 3.82
CA PRO A 72 11.56 -19.78 2.95
C PRO A 72 12.19 -21.10 3.38
N ASP A 73 12.28 -21.36 4.68
CA ASP A 73 12.88 -22.59 5.20
C ASP A 73 12.05 -23.85 4.89
N GLN A 74 10.78 -23.67 4.53
CA GLN A 74 9.86 -24.75 4.18
C GLN A 74 9.52 -24.77 2.70
N ASP A 75 10.15 -23.92 1.92
CA ASP A 75 9.86 -23.75 0.47
C ASP A 75 8.37 -23.47 0.22
N VAL A 76 7.76 -22.67 1.09
CA VAL A 76 6.37 -22.24 1.02
C VAL A 76 6.32 -20.74 0.75
N SER A 77 5.51 -20.32 -0.20
CA SER A 77 5.32 -18.91 -0.53
C SER A 77 3.87 -18.60 -0.88
N GLY A 78 3.50 -17.32 -0.72
CA GLY A 78 2.20 -16.83 -1.14
C GLY A 78 1.03 -17.26 -0.26
N VAL A 79 1.27 -17.60 1.02
CA VAL A 79 0.19 -17.94 1.94
C VAL A 79 -0.65 -16.69 2.20
N GLN A 80 -1.95 -16.76 1.94
CA GLN A 80 -2.84 -15.60 2.02
C GLN A 80 -3.02 -15.12 3.46
N ILE A 81 -2.87 -13.82 3.66
CA ILE A 81 -3.36 -13.13 4.85
C ILE A 81 -4.85 -12.89 4.66
N THR A 82 -5.66 -13.40 5.57
CA THR A 82 -7.12 -13.36 5.47
C THR A 82 -7.67 -11.99 5.88
N THR A 83 -7.11 -11.42 6.94
CA THR A 83 -7.51 -10.13 7.50
C THR A 83 -6.27 -9.32 7.81
N ILE A 84 -6.27 -8.05 7.43
CA ILE A 84 -5.16 -7.14 7.71
C ILE A 84 -5.71 -5.74 7.97
N THR A 85 -5.28 -5.14 9.07
CA THR A 85 -5.64 -3.78 9.44
C THR A 85 -4.42 -3.03 9.93
N TYR A 86 -4.37 -1.75 9.61
CA TYR A 86 -3.34 -0.83 10.11
C TYR A 86 -3.99 0.46 10.58
N ARG A 87 -3.74 0.82 11.83
CA ARG A 87 -4.29 2.04 12.42
C ARG A 87 -3.41 2.54 13.54
N LYS A 88 -3.07 3.83 13.51
CA LYS A 88 -2.27 4.48 14.57
C LYS A 88 -1.00 3.71 14.92
N SER A 89 -0.22 3.34 13.90
CA SER A 89 1.00 2.56 14.01
C SER A 89 0.82 1.09 14.44
N ALA A 90 -0.40 0.64 14.68
CA ALA A 90 -0.69 -0.75 15.03
C ALA A 90 -1.09 -1.54 13.77
N LEU A 91 -0.31 -2.57 13.48
CA LEU A 91 -0.59 -3.56 12.45
C LEU A 91 -1.15 -4.82 13.09
N HIS A 92 -2.29 -5.27 12.62
CA HIS A 92 -2.84 -6.57 12.95
C HIS A 92 -3.10 -7.35 11.67
N PHE A 93 -2.68 -8.60 11.62
CA PHE A 93 -3.12 -9.51 10.56
C PHE A 93 -3.38 -10.92 11.08
N GLU A 94 -4.23 -11.62 10.34
CA GLU A 94 -4.54 -13.02 10.56
C GLU A 94 -4.46 -13.78 9.24
N SER A 95 -3.96 -15.00 9.31
CA SER A 95 -3.95 -15.92 8.19
C SER A 95 -4.64 -17.21 8.59
N THR A 96 -5.80 -17.46 8.02
CA THR A 96 -6.52 -18.72 8.22
C THR A 96 -5.75 -19.90 7.64
N PRO A 97 -5.18 -19.85 6.42
CA PRO A 97 -4.38 -20.95 5.89
C PRO A 97 -3.15 -21.29 6.72
N ALA A 98 -2.48 -20.28 7.29
CA ALA A 98 -1.30 -20.50 8.12
C ALA A 98 -1.62 -20.73 9.60
N LEU A 99 -2.88 -20.55 10.01
CA LEU A 99 -3.32 -20.64 11.40
C LEU A 99 -2.50 -19.72 12.33
N CYS A 100 -2.23 -18.52 11.89
CA CYS A 100 -1.44 -17.55 12.64
C CYS A 100 -2.08 -16.17 12.69
N ALA A 101 -1.63 -15.38 13.66
CA ALA A 101 -1.97 -13.97 13.80
C ALA A 101 -0.73 -13.19 14.26
N TYR A 102 -0.66 -11.92 13.87
CA TYR A 102 0.40 -11.01 14.27
C TYR A 102 -0.18 -9.68 14.71
N ASP A 103 0.33 -9.18 15.82
CA ASP A 103 0.08 -7.84 16.31
C ASP A 103 1.41 -7.13 16.52
N GLY A 104 1.63 -6.04 15.80
CA GLY A 104 2.87 -5.31 15.86
C GLY A 104 2.67 -3.80 15.81
N THR A 105 3.68 -3.08 16.29
CA THR A 105 3.72 -1.63 16.26
C THR A 105 4.87 -1.17 15.35
N LEU A 106 4.54 -0.31 14.40
CA LEU A 106 5.52 0.29 13.51
C LEU A 106 6.28 1.39 14.23
N ASP A 107 7.62 1.39 14.08
CA ASP A 107 8.47 2.42 14.66
C ASP A 107 8.37 3.74 13.86
N LYS A 108 8.94 4.82 14.42
CA LYS A 108 8.86 6.15 13.81
C LYS A 108 9.58 6.25 12.47
N ASP A 109 10.57 5.39 12.24
CA ASP A 109 11.36 5.38 11.01
C ASP A 109 10.71 4.52 9.91
N ASN A 110 9.57 3.90 10.20
CA ASN A 110 8.88 2.97 9.30
C ASN A 110 9.75 1.79 8.84
N SER A 111 10.72 1.39 9.65
CA SER A 111 11.72 0.37 9.31
C SER A 111 11.52 -0.95 10.04
N ARG A 112 10.75 -0.94 11.12
CA ARG A 112 10.63 -2.09 12.01
C ARG A 112 9.23 -2.18 12.61
N LEU A 113 8.68 -3.39 12.62
CA LEU A 113 7.50 -3.76 13.36
C LEU A 113 7.92 -4.61 14.55
N THR A 114 7.54 -4.22 15.73
CA THR A 114 7.79 -4.98 16.96
C THR A 114 6.48 -5.51 17.49
N GLY A 115 6.39 -6.81 17.67
CA GLY A 115 5.14 -7.39 18.08
C GLY A 115 5.19 -8.84 18.45
N VAL A 116 4.04 -9.47 18.35
CA VAL A 116 3.80 -10.83 18.84
C VAL A 116 3.15 -11.66 17.74
N TRP A 117 3.72 -12.83 17.50
CA TRP A 117 3.21 -13.85 16.58
C TRP A 117 2.53 -14.96 17.36
N LYS A 118 1.31 -15.28 16.97
CA LYS A 118 0.54 -16.38 17.57
C LYS A 118 0.28 -17.44 16.53
N GLN A 119 0.65 -18.67 16.85
CA GLN A 119 0.44 -19.81 15.96
C GLN A 119 0.31 -21.10 16.79
N GLY A 120 -0.78 -21.86 16.56
CA GLY A 120 -0.96 -23.16 17.18
C GLY A 120 -0.93 -23.15 18.71
N GLY A 121 -1.48 -22.11 19.34
CA GLY A 121 -1.46 -21.98 20.81
C GLY A 121 -0.14 -21.47 21.39
N THR A 122 0.86 -21.22 20.54
CA THR A 122 2.15 -20.65 20.93
C THR A 122 2.19 -19.18 20.62
N THR A 123 2.76 -18.39 21.52
CA THR A 123 2.96 -16.95 21.38
C THR A 123 4.45 -16.64 21.39
N LEU A 124 4.94 -15.98 20.35
CA LEU A 124 6.35 -15.66 20.18
C LEU A 124 6.53 -14.18 19.91
N ASP A 125 7.55 -13.57 20.47
CA ASP A 125 7.98 -12.24 20.06
C ASP A 125 8.51 -12.30 18.62
N LEU A 126 8.11 -11.34 17.80
CA LEU A 126 8.59 -11.23 16.43
C LEU A 126 8.84 -9.79 16.04
N ILE A 127 10.07 -9.52 15.65
CA ILE A 127 10.46 -8.27 15.03
C ILE A 127 10.50 -8.50 13.52
N LEU A 128 9.72 -7.73 12.79
CA LEU A 128 9.76 -7.69 11.34
C LEU A 128 10.52 -6.44 10.90
N ARG A 129 11.50 -6.62 10.04
CA ARG A 129 12.30 -5.52 9.48
C ARG A 129 11.97 -5.34 8.02
N ARG A 130 11.87 -4.09 7.61
CA ARG A 130 11.65 -3.75 6.21
C ARG A 130 12.86 -4.20 5.38
N THR A 131 12.61 -4.91 4.30
CA THR A 131 13.63 -5.36 3.34
C THR A 131 13.62 -4.55 2.06
N GLN A 132 12.50 -3.93 1.75
CA GLN A 132 12.34 -3.00 0.62
C GLN A 132 11.19 -2.01 0.85
#